data_7c6f2f790b559cc9c428eb9da2aeec54
#
_entry.id   7c6f2f790b559cc9c428eb9da2aeec54
#
_cell.length_a   1.000
_cell.length_b   1.000
_cell.length_c   1.000
_cell.angle_alpha   90.00
_cell.angle_beta   90.00
_cell.angle_gamma   90.00
#
_symmetry.space_group_name_H-M   'P 1'
#
loop_
_entity.id
_entity.type
_entity.pdbx_description
1 polymer ?
#
loop_
_entity_poly.entity_id
_entity_poly.type
_entity_poly.pdbx_seq_one_letter_code
_entity_poly.pdbx_strand_id
1 'polypeptide(L)'
;IFSFIKTLAAHKAFLLPDRAQLVMAEAFLAAYSALLVKTCHRRGCFAMGGMAAFIPSRRDAEVNAVALEKVREDKEREASQGFDGTWVAHPDLVPTAYEAFDAVLGERPNQIDRQRDDVTVTAADLVNIAATPGEATEDGLRNNVSVGIQYLAAWPQGSGAVAINNLMEDAAT
;
A
#
# COMPACT_ATOMS: atom_id res chain seq x y z
N ILE A 1 -3.21 -4.15 -9.97
CA ILE A 1 -4.48 -4.77 -9.56
C ILE A 1 -5.60 -3.74 -9.48
N PHE A 2 -5.45 -2.66 -8.73
CA PHE A 2 -6.49 -1.61 -8.64
C PHE A 2 -6.88 -1.04 -10.00
N SER A 3 -5.93 -0.78 -10.88
CA SER A 3 -6.24 -0.29 -12.23
C SER A 3 -7.08 -1.28 -13.02
N PHE A 4 -6.83 -2.57 -12.89
CA PHE A 4 -7.64 -3.62 -13.51
C PHE A 4 -9.05 -3.67 -12.90
N ILE A 5 -9.16 -3.63 -11.58
CA ILE A 5 -10.44 -3.62 -10.87
C ILE A 5 -11.27 -2.40 -11.26
N LYS A 6 -10.66 -1.22 -11.37
CA LYS A 6 -11.33 0.01 -11.80
C LYS A 6 -11.93 -0.11 -13.22
N THR A 7 -11.32 -0.88 -14.11
CA THR A 7 -11.91 -1.14 -15.45
C THR A 7 -13.18 -1.97 -15.38
N LEU A 8 -13.42 -2.68 -14.27
CA LEU A 8 -14.59 -3.51 -14.02
C LEU A 8 -15.67 -2.78 -13.20
N ALA A 9 -15.56 -1.48 -13.00
CA ALA A 9 -16.46 -0.67 -12.16
C ALA A 9 -17.97 -0.77 -12.56
N ALA A 10 -18.27 -1.12 -13.80
CA ALA A 10 -19.65 -1.39 -14.25
C ALA A 10 -20.24 -2.68 -13.66
N HIS A 11 -19.43 -3.56 -13.10
CA HIS A 11 -19.85 -4.84 -12.55
C HIS A 11 -19.97 -4.74 -11.03
N LYS A 12 -21.18 -4.91 -10.49
CA LYS A 12 -21.47 -4.83 -9.05
C LYS A 12 -20.63 -5.78 -8.20
N ALA A 13 -20.16 -6.90 -8.75
CA ALA A 13 -19.28 -7.84 -8.07
C ALA A 13 -17.88 -7.28 -7.76
N PHE A 14 -17.50 -6.15 -8.35
CA PHE A 14 -16.20 -5.49 -8.16
C PHE A 14 -16.34 -4.14 -7.45
N LEU A 15 -17.40 -3.92 -6.68
CA LEU A 15 -17.54 -2.77 -5.83
C LEU A 15 -16.63 -2.92 -4.60
N LEU A 16 -15.67 -2.02 -4.46
CA LEU A 16 -14.78 -1.94 -3.30
C LEU A 16 -15.46 -1.19 -2.14
N PRO A 17 -15.14 -1.54 -0.89
CA PRO A 17 -15.49 -0.72 0.27
C PRO A 17 -14.74 0.61 0.24
N ASP A 18 -15.05 1.48 1.20
CA ASP A 18 -14.37 2.75 1.34
C ASP A 18 -12.86 2.57 1.39
N ARG A 19 -12.14 3.42 0.69
CA ARG A 19 -10.68 3.41 0.59
C ARG A 19 -9.98 3.35 1.95
N ALA A 20 -10.52 4.01 2.97
CA ALA A 20 -9.97 4.00 4.33
C ALA A 20 -10.04 2.63 5.02
N GLN A 21 -10.87 1.71 4.53
CA GLN A 21 -11.03 0.35 5.05
C GLN A 21 -10.11 -0.66 4.35
N LEU A 22 -9.47 -0.27 3.24
CA LEU A 22 -8.60 -1.15 2.48
C LEU A 22 -7.17 -1.13 3.04
N VAL A 23 -6.70 -2.28 3.45
CA VAL A 23 -5.33 -2.49 3.93
C VAL A 23 -4.65 -3.60 3.13
N MET A 24 -3.32 -3.61 3.11
CA MET A 24 -2.56 -4.61 2.34
C MET A 24 -2.69 -6.05 2.86
N ALA A 25 -3.40 -6.24 3.98
CA ALA A 25 -3.76 -7.56 4.52
C ALA A 25 -5.03 -8.16 3.88
N GLU A 26 -5.80 -7.36 3.10
CA GLU A 26 -6.98 -7.87 2.40
C GLU A 26 -6.62 -9.02 1.45
N ALA A 27 -7.53 -9.99 1.30
CA ALA A 27 -7.25 -11.27 0.63
C ALA A 27 -6.59 -11.10 -0.76
N PHE A 28 -7.14 -10.24 -1.61
CA PHE A 28 -6.59 -10.01 -2.96
C PHE A 28 -5.26 -9.24 -2.95
N LEU A 29 -5.05 -8.34 -1.98
CA LEU A 29 -3.79 -7.58 -1.82
C LEU A 29 -2.70 -8.46 -1.19
N ALA A 30 -3.06 -9.31 -0.23
CA ALA A 30 -2.15 -10.30 0.33
C ALA A 30 -1.71 -11.33 -0.72
N ALA A 31 -2.63 -11.79 -1.56
CA ALA A 31 -2.32 -12.66 -2.70
C ALA A 31 -1.34 -11.98 -3.68
N TYR A 32 -1.60 -10.71 -4.01
CA TYR A 32 -0.69 -9.93 -4.84
C TYR A 32 0.71 -9.83 -4.22
N SER A 33 0.82 -9.45 -2.95
CA SER A 33 2.10 -9.31 -2.25
C SER A 33 2.89 -10.63 -2.24
N ALA A 34 2.22 -11.73 -1.92
CA ALA A 34 2.85 -13.05 -1.89
C ALA A 34 3.36 -13.49 -3.28
N LEU A 35 2.54 -13.28 -4.33
CA LEU A 35 2.92 -13.60 -5.70
C LEU A 35 4.06 -12.71 -6.20
N LEU A 36 4.08 -11.42 -5.81
CA LEU A 36 5.14 -10.48 -6.17
C LEU A 36 6.49 -10.96 -5.62
N VAL A 37 6.57 -11.24 -4.32
CA VAL A 37 7.80 -11.73 -3.69
C VAL A 37 8.28 -13.01 -4.37
N LYS A 38 7.40 -14.02 -4.52
CA LYS A 38 7.71 -15.27 -5.20
C LYS A 38 8.26 -15.05 -6.61
N THR A 39 7.61 -14.20 -7.38
CA THR A 39 7.98 -13.95 -8.78
C THR A 39 9.33 -13.25 -8.89
N CYS A 40 9.57 -12.23 -8.06
CA CYS A 40 10.82 -11.50 -8.05
C CYS A 40 11.99 -12.40 -7.64
N HIS A 41 11.86 -13.09 -6.51
CA HIS A 41 12.94 -13.93 -5.98
C HIS A 41 13.30 -15.08 -6.91
N ARG A 42 12.31 -15.74 -7.52
CA ARG A 42 12.56 -16.79 -8.53
C ARG A 42 13.33 -16.29 -9.76
N ARG A 43 13.31 -15.00 -10.01
CA ARG A 43 14.02 -14.34 -11.11
C ARG A 43 15.31 -13.65 -10.66
N GLY A 44 15.69 -13.79 -9.40
CA GLY A 44 16.90 -13.20 -8.83
C GLY A 44 16.84 -11.67 -8.75
N CYS A 45 15.64 -11.08 -8.65
CA CYS A 45 15.48 -9.64 -8.46
C CYS A 45 14.80 -9.31 -7.12
N PHE A 46 15.04 -8.09 -6.62
CA PHE A 46 14.46 -7.63 -5.36
C PHE A 46 12.95 -7.43 -5.47
N ALA A 47 12.25 -7.84 -4.42
CA ALA A 47 10.85 -7.51 -4.21
C ALA A 47 10.76 -6.25 -3.34
N MET A 48 10.24 -5.16 -3.89
CA MET A 48 10.06 -3.89 -3.18
C MET A 48 8.62 -3.73 -2.73
N GLY A 49 8.44 -3.40 -1.45
CA GLY A 49 7.15 -3.15 -0.84
C GLY A 49 6.48 -1.87 -1.34
N GLY A 50 5.26 -1.62 -0.87
CA GLY A 50 4.50 -0.43 -1.22
C GLY A 50 5.02 0.83 -0.53
N MET A 51 4.75 1.99 -1.11
CA MET A 51 5.09 3.26 -0.48
C MET A 51 4.18 3.54 0.72
N ALA A 52 4.77 3.84 1.89
CA ALA A 52 4.04 4.47 2.98
C ALA A 52 3.75 5.92 2.58
N ALA A 53 2.50 6.21 2.22
CA ALA A 53 2.07 7.49 1.65
C ALA A 53 1.86 8.59 2.71
N PHE A 54 2.01 8.28 3.99
CA PHE A 54 1.82 9.22 5.08
C PHE A 54 2.87 10.34 5.06
N ILE A 55 2.39 11.57 5.26
CA ILE A 55 3.23 12.77 5.42
C ILE A 55 3.13 13.23 6.88
N PRO A 56 4.21 13.15 7.68
CA PRO A 56 4.21 13.60 9.06
C PRO A 56 3.80 15.07 9.20
N SER A 57 2.93 15.37 10.17
CA SER A 57 2.53 16.73 10.50
C SER A 57 3.47 17.31 11.56
N ARG A 58 4.04 18.49 11.33
CA ARG A 58 4.81 19.20 12.35
C ARG A 58 3.95 19.86 13.42
N ARG A 59 2.61 19.83 13.27
CA ARG A 59 1.65 20.55 14.11
C ARG A 59 0.82 19.65 15.01
N ASP A 60 0.78 18.35 14.75
CA ASP A 60 -0.08 17.40 15.44
C ASP A 60 0.69 16.13 15.78
N ALA A 61 1.14 16.06 17.05
CA ALA A 61 1.93 14.93 17.53
C ALA A 61 1.09 13.66 17.71
N GLU A 62 -0.21 13.78 18.01
CA GLU A 62 -1.09 12.60 18.20
C GLU A 62 -1.39 11.93 16.87
N VAL A 63 -1.71 12.73 15.84
CA VAL A 63 -1.90 12.23 14.47
C VAL A 63 -0.62 11.55 13.98
N ASN A 64 0.55 12.12 14.27
CA ASN A 64 1.82 11.50 13.90
C ASN A 64 2.05 10.16 14.60
N ALA A 65 1.78 10.06 15.88
CA ALA A 65 2.01 8.83 16.65
C ALA A 65 1.18 7.67 16.07
N VAL A 66 -0.12 7.90 15.83
CA VAL A 66 -1.02 6.91 15.23
C VAL A 66 -0.57 6.51 13.82
N ALA A 67 -0.15 7.49 13.02
CA ALA A 67 0.25 7.22 11.64
C ALA A 67 1.62 6.52 11.55
N LEU A 68 2.58 6.87 12.41
CA LEU A 68 3.87 6.17 12.49
C LEU A 68 3.72 4.72 12.92
N GLU A 69 2.79 4.43 13.85
CA GLU A 69 2.49 3.06 14.22
C GLU A 69 1.92 2.25 13.06
N LYS A 70 0.99 2.80 12.30
CA LYS A 70 0.47 2.16 11.08
C LYS A 70 1.55 1.93 10.02
N VAL A 71 2.49 2.86 9.88
CA VAL A 71 3.64 2.69 8.99
C VAL A 71 4.53 1.57 9.49
N ARG A 72 4.81 1.50 10.80
CA ARG A 72 5.58 0.42 11.41
C ARG A 72 4.95 -0.95 11.14
N GLU A 73 3.69 -1.13 11.47
CA GLU A 73 2.93 -2.37 11.23
C GLU A 73 2.98 -2.80 9.75
N ASP A 74 2.83 -1.83 8.84
CA ASP A 74 2.90 -2.08 7.40
C ASP A 74 4.29 -2.58 6.98
N LYS A 75 5.37 -1.95 7.46
CA LYS A 75 6.74 -2.34 7.12
C LYS A 75 7.18 -3.64 7.78
N GLU A 76 6.76 -3.92 9.00
CA GLU A 76 6.97 -5.21 9.67
C GLU A 76 6.27 -6.35 8.90
N ARG A 77 5.04 -6.12 8.44
CA ARG A 77 4.33 -7.07 7.58
C ARG A 77 5.11 -7.31 6.28
N GLU A 78 5.53 -6.27 5.56
CA GLU A 78 6.30 -6.39 4.31
C GLU A 78 7.60 -7.18 4.55
N ALA A 79 8.40 -6.79 5.52
CA ALA A 79 9.65 -7.47 5.85
C ALA A 79 9.41 -8.96 6.19
N SER A 80 8.38 -9.26 6.99
CA SER A 80 8.01 -10.63 7.36
C SER A 80 7.54 -11.47 6.17
N GLN A 81 6.90 -10.85 5.18
CA GLN A 81 6.44 -11.52 3.96
C GLN A 81 7.58 -11.86 2.98
N GLY A 82 8.75 -11.25 3.15
CA GLY A 82 9.94 -11.52 2.35
C GLY A 82 10.31 -10.40 1.37
N PHE A 83 9.75 -9.22 1.51
CA PHE A 83 10.22 -8.06 0.73
C PHE A 83 11.65 -7.69 1.13
N ASP A 84 12.42 -7.22 0.17
CA ASP A 84 13.84 -6.85 0.35
C ASP A 84 14.02 -5.40 0.78
N GLY A 85 13.00 -4.59 0.61
CA GLY A 85 12.97 -3.17 0.96
C GLY A 85 11.60 -2.57 0.67
N THR A 86 11.50 -1.26 0.83
CA THR A 86 10.22 -0.55 0.72
C THR A 86 10.41 0.89 0.25
N TRP A 87 9.28 1.61 0.12
CA TRP A 87 9.23 3.02 -0.21
C TRP A 87 8.52 3.81 0.89
N VAL A 88 8.93 5.06 1.06
CA VAL A 88 8.27 6.01 1.96
C VAL A 88 8.11 7.36 1.25
N ALA A 89 7.01 8.06 1.49
CA ALA A 89 6.72 9.35 0.88
C ALA A 89 7.47 10.53 1.53
N HIS A 90 8.01 10.33 2.73
CA HIS A 90 8.68 11.38 3.49
C HIS A 90 9.97 10.86 4.15
N PRO A 91 11.07 11.64 4.16
CA PRO A 91 12.34 11.19 4.74
C PRO A 91 12.26 10.87 6.25
N ASP A 92 11.37 11.50 6.99
CA ASP A 92 11.17 11.23 8.42
C ASP A 92 10.60 9.83 8.70
N LEU A 93 10.11 9.12 7.69
CA LEU A 93 9.64 7.72 7.79
C LEU A 93 10.76 6.69 7.58
N VAL A 94 11.91 7.12 7.07
CA VAL A 94 13.05 6.23 6.78
C VAL A 94 13.51 5.46 8.01
N PRO A 95 13.70 6.09 9.20
CA PRO A 95 14.12 5.36 10.39
C PRO A 95 13.13 4.22 10.76
N THR A 96 11.83 4.49 10.73
CA THR A 96 10.79 3.48 11.03
C THR A 96 10.85 2.30 10.05
N ALA A 97 11.08 2.58 8.76
CA ALA A 97 11.23 1.52 7.75
C ALA A 97 12.50 0.69 7.98
N TYR A 98 13.63 1.33 8.31
CA TYR A 98 14.87 0.62 8.64
C TYR A 98 14.71 -0.28 9.86
N GLU A 99 14.14 0.22 10.96
CA GLU A 99 13.90 -0.59 12.16
C GLU A 99 13.12 -1.87 11.85
N ALA A 100 12.06 -1.78 11.06
CA ALA A 100 11.22 -2.91 10.68
C ALA A 100 11.97 -3.94 9.79
N PHE A 101 12.72 -3.47 8.81
CA PHE A 101 13.46 -4.34 7.90
C PHE A 101 14.71 -4.93 8.56
N ASP A 102 15.47 -4.16 9.34
CA ASP A 102 16.67 -4.63 10.04
C ASP A 102 16.34 -5.73 11.05
N ALA A 103 15.17 -5.66 11.71
CA ALA A 103 14.69 -6.69 12.61
C ALA A 103 14.55 -8.07 11.94
N VAL A 104 14.25 -8.10 10.64
CA VAL A 104 14.08 -9.35 9.86
C VAL A 104 15.35 -9.71 9.10
N LEU A 105 16.01 -8.73 8.49
CA LEU A 105 17.22 -8.94 7.69
C LEU A 105 18.45 -9.25 8.55
N GLY A 106 18.59 -8.59 9.72
CA GLY A 106 19.83 -8.63 10.48
C GLY A 106 20.99 -8.11 9.63
N GLU A 107 22.03 -8.91 9.45
CA GLU A 107 23.18 -8.57 8.63
C GLU A 107 23.01 -8.94 7.14
N ARG A 108 21.90 -9.54 6.76
CA ARG A 108 21.67 -9.95 5.36
C ARG A 108 21.26 -8.74 4.51
N PRO A 109 21.79 -8.59 3.30
CA PRO A 109 21.47 -7.45 2.43
C PRO A 109 20.08 -7.55 1.78
N ASN A 110 19.46 -8.74 1.77
CA ASN A 110 18.17 -9.00 1.13
C ASN A 110 17.60 -10.37 1.57
N GLN A 111 16.44 -10.74 1.00
CA GLN A 111 15.75 -12.00 1.24
C GLN A 111 15.56 -12.83 -0.04
N ILE A 112 16.33 -12.61 -1.10
CA ILE A 112 16.16 -13.30 -2.41
C ILE A 112 16.16 -14.82 -2.27
N ASP A 113 16.90 -15.37 -1.30
CA ASP A 113 16.93 -16.82 -1.04
C ASP A 113 15.58 -17.37 -0.58
N ARG A 114 14.69 -16.53 -0.10
CA ARG A 114 13.34 -16.90 0.30
C ARG A 114 12.44 -17.03 -0.93
N GLN A 115 12.49 -18.18 -1.60
CA GLN A 115 11.84 -18.42 -2.89
C GLN A 115 10.31 -18.52 -2.85
N ARG A 116 9.71 -18.57 -1.66
CA ARG A 116 8.26 -18.62 -1.42
C ARG A 116 7.56 -19.75 -2.19
N ASP A 117 8.12 -20.96 -2.13
CA ASP A 117 7.51 -22.16 -2.74
C ASP A 117 6.17 -22.54 -2.10
N ASP A 118 5.93 -22.07 -0.87
CA ASP A 118 4.68 -22.14 -0.13
C ASP A 118 3.51 -21.41 -0.80
N VAL A 119 3.79 -20.43 -1.67
CA VAL A 119 2.78 -19.56 -2.27
C VAL A 119 2.18 -20.19 -3.52
N THR A 120 0.85 -20.33 -3.52
CA THR A 120 0.06 -20.66 -4.72
C THR A 120 -1.04 -19.63 -4.87
N VAL A 121 -0.97 -18.81 -5.91
CA VAL A 121 -1.92 -17.72 -6.18
C VAL A 121 -2.45 -17.88 -7.60
N THR A 122 -3.76 -17.85 -7.75
CA THR A 122 -4.47 -17.90 -9.03
C THR A 122 -4.92 -16.51 -9.48
N ALA A 123 -5.34 -16.37 -10.73
CA ALA A 123 -5.94 -15.13 -11.22
C ALA A 123 -7.22 -14.76 -10.45
N ALA A 124 -7.97 -15.75 -9.98
CA ALA A 124 -9.18 -15.53 -9.18
C ALA A 124 -8.85 -14.91 -7.81
N ASP A 125 -7.76 -15.33 -7.17
CA ASP A 125 -7.32 -14.77 -5.88
C ASP A 125 -6.96 -13.28 -6.01
N LEU A 126 -6.36 -12.87 -7.13
CA LEU A 126 -5.95 -11.49 -7.38
C LEU A 126 -7.10 -10.51 -7.59
N VAL A 127 -8.30 -11.00 -7.85
CA VAL A 127 -9.51 -10.18 -8.06
C VAL A 127 -10.64 -10.56 -7.10
N ASN A 128 -10.32 -11.25 -6.02
CA ASN A 128 -11.28 -11.70 -5.02
C ASN A 128 -11.70 -10.55 -4.08
N ILE A 129 -12.38 -9.57 -4.65
CA ILE A 129 -12.89 -8.41 -3.91
C ILE A 129 -14.04 -8.81 -2.98
N ALA A 130 -14.81 -9.83 -3.37
CA ALA A 130 -15.94 -10.30 -2.57
C ALA A 130 -15.56 -10.79 -1.16
N ALA A 131 -14.30 -11.18 -0.97
CA ALA A 131 -13.76 -11.56 0.34
C ALA A 131 -13.28 -10.35 1.17
N THR A 132 -13.32 -9.13 0.65
CA THR A 132 -12.88 -7.92 1.35
C THR A 132 -14.03 -7.40 2.21
N PRO A 133 -13.88 -7.33 3.53
CA PRO A 133 -14.90 -6.77 4.41
C PRO A 133 -15.01 -5.26 4.25
N GLY A 134 -16.14 -4.70 4.65
CA GLY A 134 -16.37 -3.26 4.65
C GLY A 134 -17.58 -2.85 3.81
N GLU A 135 -17.83 -1.56 3.79
CA GLU A 135 -18.98 -0.95 3.14
C GLU A 135 -18.55 0.26 2.29
N ALA A 136 -19.29 0.52 1.23
CA ALA A 136 -19.22 1.78 0.49
C ALA A 136 -20.22 2.76 1.11
N THR A 137 -19.70 3.85 1.70
CA THR A 137 -20.50 4.84 2.41
C THR A 137 -20.58 6.17 1.66
N GLU A 138 -21.54 7.03 2.04
CA GLU A 138 -21.61 8.39 1.53
C GLU A 138 -20.36 9.21 1.92
N ASP A 139 -19.84 9.02 3.13
CA ASP A 139 -18.63 9.71 3.59
C ASP A 139 -17.40 9.27 2.79
N GLY A 140 -17.27 7.99 2.49
CA GLY A 140 -16.22 7.46 1.61
C GLY A 140 -16.30 8.05 0.20
N LEU A 141 -17.51 8.14 -0.37
CA LEU A 141 -17.73 8.78 -1.66
C LEU A 141 -17.35 10.28 -1.62
N ARG A 142 -17.79 11.00 -0.60
CA ARG A 142 -17.46 12.42 -0.42
C ARG A 142 -15.97 12.64 -0.28
N ASN A 143 -15.28 11.78 0.47
CA ASN A 143 -13.83 11.84 0.59
C ASN A 143 -13.15 11.62 -0.77
N ASN A 144 -13.57 10.62 -1.54
CA ASN A 144 -13.01 10.36 -2.87
C ASN A 144 -13.19 11.55 -3.82
N VAL A 145 -14.38 12.16 -3.83
CA VAL A 145 -14.68 13.35 -4.63
C VAL A 145 -13.82 14.53 -4.20
N SER A 146 -13.73 14.79 -2.88
CA SER A 146 -12.92 15.87 -2.31
C SER A 146 -11.46 15.74 -2.66
N VAL A 147 -10.88 14.56 -2.46
CA VAL A 147 -9.46 14.28 -2.78
C VAL A 147 -9.21 14.40 -4.28
N GLY A 148 -10.10 13.87 -5.12
CA GLY A 148 -9.99 13.97 -6.58
C GLY A 148 -10.01 15.43 -7.07
N ILE A 149 -10.90 16.26 -6.53
CA ILE A 149 -10.97 17.70 -6.87
C ILE A 149 -9.69 18.43 -6.45
N GLN A 150 -9.20 18.20 -5.24
CA GLN A 150 -7.98 18.82 -4.74
C GLN A 150 -6.75 18.40 -5.56
N TYR A 151 -6.65 17.12 -5.92
CA TYR A 151 -5.58 16.63 -6.79
C TYR A 151 -5.63 17.27 -8.17
N LEU A 152 -6.80 17.28 -8.82
CA LEU A 152 -6.99 17.91 -10.13
C LEU A 152 -6.72 19.41 -10.10
N ALA A 153 -7.01 20.10 -8.98
CA ALA A 153 -6.69 21.53 -8.83
C ALA A 153 -5.17 21.78 -8.71
N ALA A 154 -4.42 20.86 -8.14
CA ALA A 154 -2.96 20.97 -7.99
C ALA A 154 -2.22 20.64 -9.29
N TRP A 155 -2.73 19.70 -10.07
CA TRP A 155 -2.06 19.20 -11.26
C TRP A 155 -1.79 20.27 -12.34
N PRO A 156 -2.73 21.16 -12.72
CA PRO A 156 -2.47 22.24 -13.70
C PRO A 156 -1.47 23.29 -13.18
N GLN A 157 -1.23 23.32 -11.87
CA GLN A 157 -0.24 24.18 -11.23
C GLN A 157 1.16 23.57 -11.23
N GLY A 158 1.35 22.41 -11.89
CA GLY A 158 2.63 21.72 -12.02
C GLY A 158 2.92 20.71 -10.89
N SER A 159 1.96 20.41 -10.02
CA SER A 159 2.14 19.46 -8.91
C SER A 159 1.51 18.11 -9.27
N GLY A 160 2.34 17.13 -9.63
CA GLY A 160 1.90 15.76 -9.97
C GLY A 160 1.82 14.80 -8.77
N ALA A 161 2.32 15.24 -7.60
CA ALA A 161 2.18 14.57 -6.33
C ALA A 161 1.95 15.63 -5.25
N VAL A 162 0.91 15.49 -4.43
CA VAL A 162 0.50 16.53 -3.49
C VAL A 162 0.00 15.91 -2.18
N ALA A 163 0.37 16.53 -1.06
CA ALA A 163 -0.11 16.13 0.26
C ALA A 163 -1.57 16.60 0.45
N ILE A 164 -2.48 15.65 0.58
CA ILE A 164 -3.89 15.89 0.87
C ILE A 164 -4.26 15.04 2.09
N ASN A 165 -4.81 15.65 3.14
CA ASN A 165 -5.16 14.94 4.38
C ASN A 165 -4.00 14.10 4.95
N ASN A 166 -2.77 14.64 4.94
CA ASN A 166 -1.55 13.97 5.38
C ASN A 166 -1.14 12.71 4.58
N LEU A 167 -1.71 12.53 3.39
CA LEU A 167 -1.32 11.47 2.47
C LEU A 167 -0.76 12.07 1.19
N MET A 168 0.27 11.44 0.63
CA MET A 168 0.77 11.76 -0.70
C MET A 168 -0.18 11.16 -1.75
N GLU A 169 -0.83 12.03 -2.49
CA GLU A 169 -1.71 11.66 -3.60
C GLU A 169 -1.05 11.93 -4.94
N ASP A 170 -1.26 11.06 -5.90
CA ASP A 170 -0.69 11.13 -7.24
C ASP A 170 -1.72 10.79 -8.34
N ALA A 171 -1.28 10.58 -9.56
CA ALA A 171 -2.16 10.29 -10.69
C ALA A 171 -2.98 8.98 -10.54
N ALA A 172 -2.61 8.09 -9.61
CA ALA A 172 -3.39 6.89 -9.31
C ALA A 172 -4.62 7.21 -8.45
N THR A 173 -4.66 8.37 -7.78
CA THR A 173 -5.79 8.87 -7.00
C THR A 173 -6.99 9.18 -7.88
#